data_93e3a672de9b1fb3f99ad0eeb5288825
#
_entry.id   93e3a672de9b1fb3f99ad0eeb5288825
#
_cell.length_a   1.000
_cell.length_b   1.000
_cell.length_c   1.000
_cell.angle_alpha   90.00
_cell.angle_beta   90.00
_cell.angle_gamma   90.00
#
_symmetry.space_group_name_H-M   'P 1'
#
loop_
_entity.id
_entity.type
_entity.pdbx_description
1 polymer ?
#
loop_
_entity_poly.entity_id
_entity_poly.type
_entity_poly.pdbx_seq_one_letter_code
_entity_poly.pdbx_strand_id
1 'polypeptide(L)'
;MSQYGALWCRISLLCLKLSNSGNTLKLLILNYLLKQVCGWTNYSDKVISQKMNENEMGYRGSKSALCRNFAVKEQRADGNWYPSKRYLRCALMGGASYYQIRFLSNQLRLTKLFFSTVSKKTPQLNPYFVTGFCDGESSFQVSIIMNKNLKLGWGVRAQFTIGLHSRDLALLLQIKEFFGCGIIVKNDSQSEISFRVNSLQDLTNIIIPHFFKYPLLTQKAADFYLFKQVTELMKNKAHLKMEGIKEIINIKASMNLGLSDELKYNFINTVPVQRPKIKTTDIPDSNWISGFVSGEGNFFVDIFKSNSNKIGFQVKLRLSITQHSRDKELLELIVKILAAGIVNIHSENAFVFKVSKLVDLNKKIIPLFEQNPIRGVKQLDFLDFCEVAKLMNEGKHLTIEGLDLIRTIKKKMNSCRWEITSKGTKKKKKKI
;
A
#
# COMPACT_ATOMS: atom_id res chain seq x y z
N MET A 1 -8.18 -21.14 41.07
CA MET A 1 -7.21 -21.09 39.96
C MET A 1 -6.44 -19.79 40.09
N SER A 2 -5.14 -19.86 40.37
CA SER A 2 -4.30 -18.68 40.64
C SER A 2 -4.12 -17.81 39.41
N GLN A 3 -4.00 -16.50 39.58
CA GLN A 3 -3.74 -15.52 38.53
C GLN A 3 -2.54 -15.87 37.63
N TYR A 4 -1.64 -16.72 38.11
CA TYR A 4 -0.47 -17.20 37.38
C TYR A 4 -0.79 -18.18 36.22
N GLY A 5 -1.83 -18.97 36.31
CA GLY A 5 -2.23 -19.91 35.24
C GLY A 5 -2.77 -19.20 34.00
N ALA A 6 -3.48 -18.09 34.18
CA ALA A 6 -4.00 -17.30 33.07
C ALA A 6 -2.89 -16.53 32.30
N LEU A 7 -1.83 -16.14 32.99
CA LEU A 7 -0.68 -15.45 32.42
C LEU A 7 0.18 -16.38 31.55
N TRP A 8 0.39 -17.62 32.00
CA TRP A 8 1.09 -18.66 31.26
C TRP A 8 0.38 -19.05 29.95
N CYS A 9 -0.96 -19.16 29.99
CA CYS A 9 -1.74 -19.38 28.76
C CYS A 9 -1.58 -18.25 27.73
N ARG A 10 -1.47 -17.00 28.16
CA ARG A 10 -1.29 -15.85 27.25
C ARG A 10 0.10 -15.81 26.62
N ILE A 11 1.13 -16.19 27.36
CA ILE A 11 2.52 -16.25 26.87
C ILE A 11 2.68 -17.40 25.87
N SER A 12 2.11 -18.57 26.14
CA SER A 12 2.08 -19.71 25.22
C SER A 12 1.36 -19.42 23.90
N LEU A 13 0.27 -18.62 23.94
CA LEU A 13 -0.45 -18.18 22.74
C LEU A 13 0.36 -17.20 21.87
N LEU A 14 1.19 -16.34 22.47
CA LEU A 14 2.06 -15.43 21.72
C LEU A 14 3.17 -16.19 20.98
N CYS A 15 3.74 -17.22 21.61
CA CYS A 15 4.76 -18.07 20.98
C CYS A 15 4.24 -18.87 19.79
N LEU A 16 2.97 -19.32 19.82
CA LEU A 16 2.34 -20.05 18.72
C LEU A 16 2.05 -19.19 17.48
N LYS A 17 1.88 -17.88 17.62
CA LYS A 17 1.66 -16.95 16.51
C LYS A 17 2.92 -16.67 15.68
N LEU A 18 4.09 -16.98 16.19
CA LEU A 18 5.38 -16.58 15.62
C LEU A 18 6.10 -17.72 14.90
N SER A 19 5.55 -18.93 14.88
CA SER A 19 6.29 -20.15 14.46
C SER A 19 6.25 -20.47 12.96
N ASN A 20 5.66 -19.60 12.09
CA ASN A 20 5.50 -19.93 10.66
C ASN A 20 6.39 -19.15 9.68
N SER A 21 7.37 -18.40 10.15
CA SER A 21 8.36 -17.79 9.26
C SER A 21 9.76 -18.22 9.67
N GLY A 22 10.48 -18.87 8.77
CA GLY A 22 11.86 -19.36 8.95
C GLY A 22 12.91 -18.26 9.11
N ASN A 23 12.54 -17.07 9.55
CA ASN A 23 13.42 -15.94 9.85
C ASN A 23 13.37 -15.60 11.33
N THR A 24 14.52 -15.32 11.90
CA THR A 24 14.87 -14.93 13.26
C THR A 24 13.70 -14.30 14.03
N LEU A 25 13.17 -15.00 15.02
CA LEU A 25 12.14 -14.57 15.92
C LEU A 25 12.63 -13.36 16.72
N LYS A 26 12.17 -12.16 16.40
CA LYS A 26 12.28 -11.03 17.31
C LYS A 26 11.09 -11.10 18.26
N LEU A 27 11.27 -11.71 19.43
CA LEU A 27 10.34 -11.65 20.54
C LEU A 27 10.31 -10.21 21.06
N LEU A 28 9.30 -9.44 20.66
CA LEU A 28 8.89 -8.22 21.36
C LEU A 28 8.11 -8.62 22.60
N ILE A 29 8.84 -9.07 23.64
CA ILE A 29 8.25 -9.19 24.97
C ILE A 29 8.17 -7.77 25.51
N LEU A 30 6.95 -7.30 25.78
CA LEU A 30 6.74 -6.03 26.48
C LEU A 30 7.55 -6.09 27.79
N ASN A 31 8.59 -5.27 27.90
CA ASN A 31 9.49 -5.17 29.07
C ASN A 31 8.75 -5.05 30.41
N TYR A 32 7.51 -4.59 30.37
CA TYR A 32 6.65 -4.46 31.54
C TYR A 32 6.22 -5.82 32.13
N LEU A 33 5.95 -6.83 31.32
CA LEU A 33 5.50 -8.17 31.77
C LEU A 33 6.64 -8.99 32.35
N LEU A 34 7.86 -8.85 31.82
CA LEU A 34 9.06 -9.52 32.34
C LEU A 34 9.48 -8.98 33.72
N LYS A 35 9.38 -7.67 33.96
CA LYS A 35 9.67 -7.06 35.26
C LYS A 35 8.76 -7.58 36.39
N GLN A 36 7.50 -7.88 36.07
CA GLN A 36 6.53 -8.37 37.07
C GLN A 36 6.64 -9.86 37.37
N VAL A 37 7.12 -10.66 36.44
CA VAL A 37 7.09 -12.14 36.56
C VAL A 37 8.42 -12.71 37.06
N CYS A 38 9.57 -12.12 36.74
CA CYS A 38 10.88 -12.72 36.98
C CYS A 38 11.83 -11.88 37.82
N GLY A 39 11.51 -10.63 38.21
CA GLY A 39 12.40 -9.78 39.02
C GLY A 39 13.72 -9.39 38.33
N TRP A 40 13.87 -9.60 37.03
CA TRP A 40 15.10 -9.34 36.29
C TRP A 40 15.09 -7.94 35.68
N THR A 41 15.97 -7.09 36.17
CA THR A 41 16.02 -5.68 35.76
C THR A 41 16.97 -5.36 34.59
N ASN A 42 17.75 -6.32 34.06
CA ASN A 42 18.78 -6.05 33.06
C ASN A 42 18.90 -7.13 31.97
N TYR A 43 17.88 -7.28 31.12
CA TYR A 43 17.99 -8.14 29.93
C TYR A 43 17.47 -7.42 28.67
N SER A 44 17.87 -6.18 28.43
CA SER A 44 17.42 -5.46 27.26
C SER A 44 18.45 -5.29 26.14
N ASP A 45 19.73 -5.57 26.33
CA ASP A 45 20.74 -5.08 25.38
C ASP A 45 21.80 -6.06 24.86
N LYS A 46 21.60 -7.36 24.98
CA LYS A 46 22.50 -8.33 24.30
C LYS A 46 21.75 -9.36 23.48
N VAL A 47 21.14 -8.94 22.37
CA VAL A 47 21.03 -9.85 21.21
C VAL A 47 22.36 -9.80 20.49
N ILE A 48 23.25 -10.74 20.79
CA ILE A 48 24.46 -10.95 20.01
C ILE A 48 24.02 -11.49 18.66
N SER A 49 23.97 -10.62 17.66
CA SER A 49 23.94 -11.04 16.27
C SER A 49 25.37 -11.50 15.93
N GLN A 50 25.67 -12.78 16.12
CA GLN A 50 26.81 -13.38 15.43
C GLN A 50 26.49 -13.35 13.93
N LYS A 51 27.11 -12.42 13.19
CA LYS A 51 27.30 -12.53 11.76
C LYS A 51 28.18 -13.75 11.53
N MET A 52 27.61 -14.86 11.10
CA MET A 52 28.39 -15.93 10.46
C MET A 52 28.90 -15.37 9.14
N ASN A 53 30.23 -15.40 8.96
CA ASN A 53 30.88 -15.10 7.69
C ASN A 53 30.49 -16.20 6.70
N GLU A 54 29.95 -15.82 5.55
CA GLU A 54 29.56 -16.75 4.47
C GLU A 54 30.69 -17.59 3.91
N ASN A 55 31.94 -17.26 4.24
CA ASN A 55 33.13 -18.01 3.77
C ASN A 55 33.44 -19.30 4.55
N GLU A 56 32.70 -19.61 5.62
CA GLU A 56 32.90 -20.85 6.40
C GLU A 56 31.82 -21.90 6.18
N MET A 57 30.85 -21.67 5.28
CA MET A 57 29.92 -22.72 4.87
C MET A 57 30.51 -23.61 3.79
N GLY A 58 31.51 -24.41 4.16
CA GLY A 58 31.89 -25.58 3.40
C GLY A 58 30.74 -26.58 3.38
N TYR A 59 30.42 -27.10 2.20
CA TYR A 59 29.45 -28.13 1.90
C TYR A 59 29.65 -29.36 2.81
N ARG A 60 29.05 -29.34 3.99
CA ARG A 60 28.91 -30.52 4.85
C ARG A 60 27.44 -30.70 5.15
N GLY A 61 26.87 -31.73 4.50
CA GLY A 61 25.56 -32.23 4.84
C GLY A 61 25.45 -32.39 6.36
N SER A 62 24.48 -31.80 6.99
CA SER A 62 24.28 -31.82 8.43
C SER A 62 24.05 -33.28 8.87
N LYS A 63 25.10 -33.91 9.40
CA LYS A 63 24.95 -35.05 10.28
C LYS A 63 24.57 -34.53 11.64
N SER A 64 23.27 -34.53 11.93
CA SER A 64 22.77 -34.33 13.29
C SER A 64 23.37 -35.43 14.18
N ALA A 65 24.15 -35.02 15.19
CA ALA A 65 24.66 -35.95 16.21
C ALA A 65 23.50 -36.65 16.92
N LEU A 66 23.56 -37.93 16.93
CA LEU A 66 22.64 -38.93 17.45
C LEU A 66 21.96 -38.56 18.77
N CYS A 67 20.63 -38.41 18.74
CA CYS A 67 19.79 -38.99 19.78
C CYS A 67 19.17 -40.28 19.20
N ARG A 68 19.63 -41.44 19.64
CA ARG A 68 19.03 -42.73 19.29
C ARG A 68 17.57 -42.73 19.74
N ASN A 69 16.67 -43.13 18.82
CA ASN A 69 15.27 -43.48 18.98
C ASN A 69 14.19 -42.46 18.56
N PHE A 70 14.42 -41.58 17.58
CA PHE A 70 13.30 -41.02 16.86
C PHE A 70 13.68 -40.79 15.39
N ALA A 71 13.08 -41.57 14.48
CA ALA A 71 13.21 -41.39 13.05
C ALA A 71 12.45 -40.13 12.62
N VAL A 72 13.19 -39.09 12.25
CA VAL A 72 12.64 -37.96 11.51
C VAL A 72 12.60 -38.38 10.04
N LYS A 73 11.40 -38.63 9.49
CA LYS A 73 11.27 -38.89 8.07
C LYS A 73 11.27 -37.55 7.34
N GLU A 74 12.15 -37.43 6.36
CA GLU A 74 12.20 -36.30 5.44
C GLU A 74 10.92 -36.22 4.60
N GLN A 75 10.51 -34.99 4.26
CA GLN A 75 9.37 -34.69 3.43
C GLN A 75 9.61 -35.24 2.01
N ARG A 76 8.72 -36.08 1.52
CA ARG A 76 8.73 -36.51 0.11
C ARG A 76 7.98 -35.45 -0.74
N ALA A 77 8.33 -35.39 -2.01
CA ALA A 77 7.82 -34.44 -2.98
C ALA A 77 6.30 -34.50 -3.28
N ASP A 78 5.59 -35.43 -2.66
CA ASP A 78 4.15 -35.70 -2.85
C ASP A 78 3.21 -35.04 -1.81
N GLY A 79 3.75 -34.32 -0.81
CA GLY A 79 2.96 -33.47 0.09
C GLY A 79 2.10 -34.16 1.15
N ASN A 80 2.13 -35.50 1.29
CA ASN A 80 1.28 -36.22 2.24
C ASN A 80 1.89 -36.31 3.65
N TRP A 81 1.08 -35.96 4.67
CA TRP A 81 1.43 -36.01 6.08
C TRP A 81 0.69 -37.13 6.80
N TYR A 82 1.40 -38.06 7.43
CA TYR A 82 0.81 -39.00 8.38
C TYR A 82 0.81 -38.46 9.81
N PRO A 83 -0.24 -38.71 10.62
CA PRO A 83 -0.33 -38.17 11.98
C PRO A 83 0.55 -38.97 12.94
N SER A 84 1.76 -38.51 13.16
CA SER A 84 2.59 -38.99 14.30
C SER A 84 2.50 -37.97 15.45
N LYS A 85 2.56 -38.45 16.67
CA LYS A 85 2.49 -37.66 17.92
C LYS A 85 3.48 -36.49 17.86
N ARG A 86 2.97 -35.25 17.86
CA ARG A 86 3.78 -34.02 17.72
C ARG A 86 4.23 -33.54 19.10
N TYR A 87 5.54 -33.36 19.25
CA TYR A 87 6.16 -32.66 20.38
C TYR A 87 6.66 -31.31 19.89
N LEU A 88 6.29 -30.23 20.60
CA LEU A 88 6.88 -28.90 20.39
C LEU A 88 8.11 -28.79 21.30
N ARG A 89 9.29 -28.54 20.74
CA ARG A 89 10.51 -28.24 21.50
C ARG A 89 10.72 -26.73 21.48
N CYS A 90 10.62 -26.08 22.64
CA CYS A 90 11.14 -24.74 22.84
C CYS A 90 12.51 -24.85 23.52
N ALA A 91 13.56 -24.42 22.84
CA ALA A 91 14.89 -24.31 23.44
C ALA A 91 15.06 -22.89 23.99
N LEU A 92 15.08 -22.72 25.30
CA LEU A 92 15.57 -21.52 25.99
C LEU A 92 17.07 -21.71 26.17
N MET A 93 17.88 -20.96 25.44
CA MET A 93 19.32 -20.91 25.66
C MET A 93 19.63 -20.10 26.91
N GLY A 94 19.99 -20.78 27.97
CA GLY A 94 20.44 -20.18 29.24
C GLY A 94 20.35 -21.21 30.36
N GLY A 95 21.42 -22.08 30.55
CA GLY A 95 21.61 -22.93 31.73
C GLY A 95 20.64 -24.10 31.88
N ALA A 96 21.07 -25.24 31.43
CA ALA A 96 20.81 -26.62 31.89
C ALA A 96 19.42 -27.00 32.44
N SER A 97 18.29 -26.70 31.80
CA SER A 97 17.03 -27.36 32.10
C SER A 97 16.10 -27.38 30.91
N TYR A 98 15.83 -28.55 30.36
CA TYR A 98 14.83 -28.74 29.31
C TYR A 98 13.46 -29.03 29.94
N TYR A 99 12.45 -28.27 29.64
CA TYR A 99 11.06 -28.52 30.00
C TYR A 99 10.31 -29.12 28.80
N GLN A 100 9.72 -30.29 28.94
CA GLN A 100 8.77 -30.84 27.99
C GLN A 100 7.36 -30.46 28.39
N ILE A 101 6.66 -29.70 27.53
CA ILE A 101 5.25 -29.38 27.73
C ILE A 101 4.40 -30.34 26.89
N ARG A 102 3.59 -31.16 27.57
CA ARG A 102 2.67 -32.13 26.97
C ARG A 102 1.28 -31.50 26.86
N PHE A 103 0.79 -31.26 25.63
CA PHE A 103 -0.57 -30.80 25.41
C PHE A 103 -1.49 -31.97 25.13
N LEU A 104 -2.62 -32.04 25.84
CA LEU A 104 -3.69 -33.01 25.59
C LEU A 104 -4.43 -32.63 24.29
N SER A 105 -4.67 -33.60 23.41
CA SER A 105 -5.25 -33.43 22.06
C SER A 105 -6.61 -32.72 22.04
N ASN A 106 -7.37 -32.73 23.12
CA ASN A 106 -8.67 -32.08 23.24
C ASN A 106 -8.58 -30.54 23.40
N GLN A 107 -7.46 -29.99 23.93
CA GLN A 107 -7.29 -28.54 24.04
C GLN A 107 -6.91 -27.89 22.70
N LEU A 108 -6.28 -28.63 21.79
CA LEU A 108 -5.98 -28.16 20.43
C LEU A 108 -7.23 -28.01 19.55
N ARG A 109 -8.30 -28.78 19.84
CA ARG A 109 -9.59 -28.65 19.16
C ARG A 109 -10.35 -27.38 19.54
N LEU A 110 -10.30 -26.99 20.82
CA LEU A 110 -10.91 -25.77 21.32
C LEU A 110 -10.18 -24.51 20.80
N THR A 111 -8.85 -24.53 20.74
CA THR A 111 -8.08 -23.39 20.18
C THR A 111 -8.33 -23.22 18.67
N LYS A 112 -8.49 -24.29 17.90
CA LYS A 112 -8.89 -24.18 16.48
C LYS A 112 -10.27 -23.55 16.30
N LEU A 113 -11.25 -23.84 17.16
CA LEU A 113 -12.58 -23.25 17.13
C LEU A 113 -12.54 -21.73 17.46
N PHE A 114 -11.73 -21.30 18.41
CA PHE A 114 -11.58 -19.88 18.73
C PHE A 114 -10.84 -19.08 17.67
N PHE A 115 -9.93 -19.68 16.88
CA PHE A 115 -9.23 -19.01 15.78
C PHE A 115 -10.03 -18.93 14.48
N SER A 116 -11.02 -19.80 14.29
CA SER A 116 -11.86 -19.77 13.09
C SER A 116 -12.96 -18.71 13.15
N THR A 117 -13.27 -18.13 14.33
CA THR A 117 -14.36 -17.18 14.52
C THR A 117 -13.95 -15.71 14.57
N VAL A 118 -12.65 -15.37 14.53
CA VAL A 118 -12.17 -13.98 14.48
C VAL A 118 -11.31 -13.74 13.24
N SER A 119 -11.75 -14.23 12.10
CA SER A 119 -11.48 -13.56 10.83
C SER A 119 -12.41 -12.34 10.78
N LYS A 120 -12.04 -11.23 11.41
CA LYS A 120 -12.54 -9.92 10.97
C LYS A 120 -12.12 -9.82 9.51
N LYS A 121 -13.02 -10.18 8.57
CA LYS A 121 -12.89 -9.78 7.17
C LYS A 121 -12.62 -8.28 7.23
N THR A 122 -11.43 -7.88 6.84
CA THR A 122 -11.16 -6.47 6.57
C THR A 122 -12.30 -6.00 5.67
N PRO A 123 -13.01 -4.91 6.01
CA PRO A 123 -14.14 -4.47 5.19
C PRO A 123 -13.63 -4.33 3.75
N GLN A 124 -14.29 -5.05 2.86
CA GLN A 124 -13.94 -5.09 1.44
C GLN A 124 -13.96 -3.66 0.90
N LEU A 125 -12.95 -3.27 0.12
CA LEU A 125 -12.89 -1.95 -0.49
C LEU A 125 -14.10 -1.74 -1.41
N ASN A 126 -14.68 -0.53 -1.37
CA ASN A 126 -15.72 -0.17 -2.32
C ASN A 126 -15.11 -0.12 -3.73
N PRO A 127 -15.76 -0.71 -4.76
CA PRO A 127 -15.23 -0.73 -6.13
C PRO A 127 -14.99 0.66 -6.72
N TYR A 128 -15.85 1.64 -6.45
CA TYR A 128 -15.64 3.03 -6.89
C TYR A 128 -14.47 3.69 -6.17
N PHE A 129 -14.22 3.35 -4.88
CA PHE A 129 -13.01 3.79 -4.20
C PHE A 129 -11.76 3.28 -4.93
N VAL A 130 -11.74 1.98 -5.30
CA VAL A 130 -10.62 1.39 -6.03
C VAL A 130 -10.42 2.09 -7.38
N THR A 131 -11.50 2.33 -8.13
CA THR A 131 -11.42 3.06 -9.40
C THR A 131 -10.91 4.49 -9.22
N GLY A 132 -11.44 5.25 -8.26
CA GLY A 132 -10.98 6.62 -7.99
C GLY A 132 -9.51 6.67 -7.58
N PHE A 133 -9.06 5.72 -6.76
CA PHE A 133 -7.66 5.58 -6.42
C PHE A 133 -6.79 5.23 -7.63
N CYS A 134 -7.27 4.35 -8.51
CA CYS A 134 -6.59 4.01 -9.75
C CYS A 134 -6.54 5.18 -10.74
N ASP A 135 -7.55 6.03 -10.79
CA ASP A 135 -7.53 7.28 -11.59
C ASP A 135 -6.35 8.18 -11.18
N GLY A 136 -5.98 8.22 -9.87
CA GLY A 136 -4.77 8.88 -9.40
C GLY A 136 -3.51 8.06 -9.71
N GLU A 137 -3.35 6.91 -9.10
CA GLU A 137 -2.07 6.23 -8.87
C GLU A 137 -1.76 5.07 -9.83
N SER A 138 -2.70 4.64 -10.69
CA SER A 138 -2.45 3.49 -11.56
C SER A 138 -1.88 3.86 -12.92
N SER A 139 -1.32 2.86 -13.62
CA SER A 139 -0.85 2.96 -14.98
C SER A 139 -1.15 1.69 -15.78
N PHE A 140 -1.65 1.86 -17.00
CA PHE A 140 -1.81 0.83 -18.00
C PHE A 140 -0.64 0.89 -18.97
N GLN A 141 0.24 -0.11 -18.92
CA GLN A 141 1.51 -0.10 -19.64
C GLN A 141 1.55 -1.20 -20.70
N VAL A 142 2.02 -0.82 -21.88
CA VAL A 142 2.39 -1.76 -22.95
C VAL A 142 3.86 -1.56 -23.22
N SER A 143 4.66 -2.62 -23.02
CA SER A 143 6.09 -2.63 -23.32
C SER A 143 6.34 -3.51 -24.53
N ILE A 144 7.08 -3.00 -25.48
CA ILE A 144 7.54 -3.71 -26.68
C ILE A 144 9.06 -3.68 -26.63
N ILE A 145 9.66 -4.85 -26.49
CA ILE A 145 11.10 -4.99 -26.18
C ILE A 145 11.73 -5.91 -27.21
N MET A 146 12.90 -5.54 -27.72
CA MET A 146 13.71 -6.41 -28.58
C MET A 146 14.14 -7.64 -27.77
N ASN A 147 13.88 -8.83 -28.33
CA ASN A 147 14.25 -10.10 -27.72
C ASN A 147 14.69 -11.07 -28.83
N LYS A 148 15.99 -11.26 -28.98
CA LYS A 148 16.61 -12.12 -30.01
C LYS A 148 16.20 -13.59 -29.91
N ASN A 149 15.68 -14.03 -28.76
CA ASN A 149 15.22 -15.41 -28.58
C ASN A 149 13.81 -15.65 -29.16
N LEU A 150 13.08 -14.61 -29.57
CA LEU A 150 11.78 -14.71 -30.19
C LEU A 150 11.93 -14.72 -31.72
N LYS A 151 11.11 -15.51 -32.43
CA LYS A 151 11.14 -15.63 -33.91
C LYS A 151 11.03 -14.29 -34.62
N LEU A 152 10.26 -13.34 -34.07
CA LEU A 152 10.07 -12.00 -34.66
C LEU A 152 11.07 -10.97 -34.10
N GLY A 153 11.95 -11.33 -33.19
CA GLY A 153 12.87 -10.41 -32.53
C GLY A 153 12.24 -9.43 -31.54
N TRP A 154 10.90 -9.44 -31.37
CA TRP A 154 10.16 -8.51 -30.52
C TRP A 154 9.21 -9.22 -29.56
N GLY A 155 9.22 -8.81 -28.30
CA GLY A 155 8.30 -9.27 -27.28
C GLY A 155 7.33 -8.17 -26.84
N VAL A 156 6.06 -8.50 -26.72
CA VAL A 156 5.01 -7.60 -26.22
C VAL A 156 4.61 -8.01 -24.82
N ARG A 157 4.53 -7.05 -23.90
CA ARG A 157 4.05 -7.25 -22.53
C ARG A 157 3.04 -6.18 -22.17
N ALA A 158 1.86 -6.60 -21.72
CA ALA A 158 0.86 -5.74 -21.11
C ALA A 158 0.95 -5.84 -19.58
N GLN A 159 0.84 -4.73 -18.89
CA GLN A 159 0.94 -4.66 -17.43
C GLN A 159 0.01 -3.57 -16.88
N PHE A 160 -0.78 -3.93 -15.85
CA PHE A 160 -1.44 -2.97 -14.98
C PHE A 160 -0.61 -2.80 -13.71
N THR A 161 -0.37 -1.56 -13.27
CA THR A 161 0.43 -1.29 -12.09
C THR A 161 -0.13 -0.13 -11.26
N ILE A 162 0.03 -0.22 -9.93
CA ILE A 162 -0.18 0.87 -8.98
C ILE A 162 1.12 1.01 -8.20
N GLY A 163 1.79 2.16 -8.30
CA GLY A 163 3.05 2.45 -7.61
C GLY A 163 2.82 3.37 -6.43
N LEU A 164 3.34 3.03 -5.24
CA LEU A 164 3.19 3.81 -4.02
C LEU A 164 4.51 3.83 -3.24
N HIS A 165 4.60 4.75 -2.28
CA HIS A 165 5.66 4.68 -1.28
C HIS A 165 5.42 3.48 -0.33
N SER A 166 6.49 2.86 0.17
CA SER A 166 6.46 1.66 1.05
C SER A 166 5.60 1.81 2.31
N ARG A 167 5.37 3.04 2.76
CA ARG A 167 4.46 3.36 3.89
C ARG A 167 3.00 2.98 3.63
N ASP A 168 2.57 2.95 2.38
CA ASP A 168 1.21 2.61 1.97
C ASP A 168 1.03 1.12 1.62
N LEU A 169 1.97 0.25 2.05
CA LEU A 169 1.91 -1.19 1.82
C LEU A 169 0.57 -1.80 2.26
N ALA A 170 0.01 -1.35 3.38
CA ALA A 170 -1.26 -1.88 3.90
C ALA A 170 -2.43 -1.64 2.93
N LEU A 171 -2.50 -0.45 2.31
CA LEU A 171 -3.51 -0.13 1.29
C LEU A 171 -3.30 -0.98 0.02
N LEU A 172 -2.05 -1.12 -0.40
CA LEU A 172 -1.73 -1.88 -1.61
C LEU A 172 -2.05 -3.38 -1.44
N LEU A 173 -1.89 -3.93 -0.23
CA LEU A 173 -2.32 -5.29 0.10
C LEU A 173 -3.85 -5.44 0.08
N GLN A 174 -4.61 -4.46 0.56
CA GLN A 174 -6.08 -4.45 0.46
C GLN A 174 -6.54 -4.40 -1.00
N ILE A 175 -5.88 -3.62 -1.86
CA ILE A 175 -6.17 -3.56 -3.30
C ILE A 175 -5.86 -4.91 -3.98
N LYS A 176 -4.74 -5.55 -3.62
CA LYS A 176 -4.42 -6.90 -4.09
C LYS A 176 -5.48 -7.92 -3.66
N GLU A 177 -5.93 -7.87 -2.40
CA GLU A 177 -7.02 -8.73 -1.89
C GLU A 177 -8.33 -8.47 -2.63
N PHE A 178 -8.66 -7.20 -2.90
CA PHE A 178 -9.84 -6.80 -3.65
C PHE A 178 -9.88 -7.40 -5.07
N PHE A 179 -8.77 -7.33 -5.82
CA PHE A 179 -8.68 -7.93 -7.16
C PHE A 179 -8.50 -9.44 -7.13
N GLY A 180 -8.00 -10.02 -6.06
CA GLY A 180 -7.72 -11.46 -5.94
C GLY A 180 -6.61 -11.97 -6.86
N CYS A 181 -5.83 -11.09 -7.49
CA CYS A 181 -4.76 -11.44 -8.44
C CYS A 181 -3.54 -10.52 -8.27
N GLY A 182 -2.51 -10.74 -9.09
CA GLY A 182 -1.32 -9.88 -9.13
C GLY A 182 -0.33 -10.11 -7.99
N ILE A 183 0.76 -9.35 -8.04
CA ILE A 183 1.88 -9.44 -7.09
C ILE A 183 2.26 -8.07 -6.54
N ILE A 184 2.82 -8.04 -5.33
CA ILE A 184 3.47 -6.85 -4.76
C ILE A 184 4.98 -6.97 -5.00
N VAL A 185 5.55 -5.95 -5.64
CA VAL A 185 6.98 -5.83 -5.88
C VAL A 185 7.51 -4.68 -5.05
N LYS A 186 8.60 -4.91 -4.32
CA LYS A 186 9.29 -3.90 -3.52
C LYS A 186 10.57 -3.48 -4.22
N ASN A 187 10.82 -2.19 -4.26
CA ASN A 187 12.09 -1.62 -4.67
C ASN A 187 12.77 -1.01 -3.43
N ASP A 188 13.60 -1.81 -2.76
CA ASP A 188 14.21 -1.41 -1.48
C ASP A 188 15.14 -0.20 -1.60
N SER A 189 15.72 0.04 -2.80
CA SER A 189 16.61 1.17 -3.06
C SER A 189 15.87 2.52 -3.09
N GLN A 190 14.59 2.54 -3.45
CA GLN A 190 13.81 3.76 -3.64
C GLN A 190 12.66 3.93 -2.64
N SER A 191 12.53 3.01 -1.66
CA SER A 191 11.36 2.96 -0.75
C SER A 191 10.02 2.92 -1.49
N GLU A 192 10.02 2.37 -2.70
CA GLU A 192 8.87 2.24 -3.58
C GLU A 192 8.32 0.82 -3.55
N ILE A 193 7.01 0.71 -3.60
CA ILE A 193 6.30 -0.57 -3.75
C ILE A 193 5.31 -0.46 -4.89
N SER A 194 5.08 -1.55 -5.59
CA SER A 194 4.08 -1.58 -6.65
C SER A 194 3.25 -2.86 -6.63
N PHE A 195 1.96 -2.71 -6.82
CA PHE A 195 1.07 -3.80 -7.20
C PHE A 195 1.12 -3.95 -8.72
N ARG A 196 1.34 -5.18 -9.22
CA ARG A 196 1.48 -5.46 -10.66
C ARG A 196 0.65 -6.66 -11.06
N VAL A 197 -0.06 -6.53 -12.18
CA VAL A 197 -0.77 -7.62 -12.86
C VAL A 197 -0.19 -7.75 -14.27
N ASN A 198 0.48 -8.87 -14.56
CA ASN A 198 1.14 -9.15 -15.83
C ASN A 198 0.52 -10.34 -16.57
N SER A 199 -0.27 -11.18 -15.87
CA SER A 199 -0.97 -12.31 -16.47
C SER A 199 -2.03 -11.80 -17.42
N LEU A 200 -1.96 -12.18 -18.70
CA LEU A 200 -2.97 -11.82 -19.70
C LEU A 200 -4.37 -12.29 -19.28
N GLN A 201 -4.46 -13.47 -18.65
CA GLN A 201 -5.70 -14.02 -18.13
C GLN A 201 -6.30 -13.13 -17.04
N ASP A 202 -5.49 -12.68 -16.06
CA ASP A 202 -5.96 -11.81 -14.97
C ASP A 202 -6.33 -10.42 -15.50
N LEU A 203 -5.56 -9.89 -16.46
CA LEU A 203 -5.85 -8.61 -17.12
C LEU A 203 -7.20 -8.66 -17.83
N THR A 204 -7.48 -9.74 -18.60
CA THR A 204 -8.71 -9.88 -19.40
C THR A 204 -9.92 -10.26 -18.57
N ASN A 205 -9.76 -11.06 -17.49
CA ASN A 205 -10.87 -11.62 -16.74
C ASN A 205 -11.18 -10.85 -15.45
N ILE A 206 -10.26 -10.04 -14.95
CA ILE A 206 -10.40 -9.32 -13.65
C ILE A 206 -10.26 -7.82 -13.84
N ILE A 207 -9.10 -7.35 -14.34
CA ILE A 207 -8.79 -5.91 -14.38
C ILE A 207 -9.67 -5.17 -15.40
N ILE A 208 -9.75 -5.66 -16.62
CA ILE A 208 -10.56 -5.02 -17.68
C ILE A 208 -12.05 -5.01 -17.33
N PRO A 209 -12.67 -6.13 -16.88
CA PRO A 209 -14.08 -6.14 -16.46
C PRO A 209 -14.37 -5.18 -15.28
N HIS A 210 -13.43 -5.02 -14.34
CA HIS A 210 -13.59 -4.07 -13.25
C HIS A 210 -13.79 -2.65 -13.77
N PHE A 211 -12.88 -2.14 -14.62
CA PHE A 211 -12.96 -0.78 -15.14
C PHE A 211 -14.06 -0.59 -16.21
N PHE A 212 -14.61 -1.67 -16.75
CA PHE A 212 -15.81 -1.63 -17.55
C PHE A 212 -17.06 -1.37 -16.70
N LYS A 213 -17.14 -2.03 -15.55
CA LYS A 213 -18.27 -1.91 -14.63
C LYS A 213 -18.18 -0.64 -13.78
N TYR A 214 -16.98 -0.22 -13.44
CA TYR A 214 -16.66 0.95 -12.62
C TYR A 214 -15.66 1.83 -13.39
N PRO A 215 -16.16 2.71 -14.29
CA PRO A 215 -15.31 3.39 -15.26
C PRO A 215 -14.39 4.42 -14.62
N LEU A 216 -13.21 4.56 -15.21
CA LEU A 216 -12.28 5.65 -14.93
C LEU A 216 -12.85 6.96 -15.44
N LEU A 217 -12.65 8.04 -14.69
CA LEU A 217 -13.22 9.35 -15.00
C LEU A 217 -12.17 10.37 -15.52
N THR A 218 -10.88 10.13 -15.29
CA THR A 218 -9.80 10.96 -15.83
C THR A 218 -9.47 10.59 -17.27
N GLN A 219 -8.61 11.37 -17.93
CA GLN A 219 -8.06 11.06 -19.25
C GLN A 219 -7.23 9.76 -19.28
N LYS A 220 -6.97 9.15 -18.12
CA LYS A 220 -6.40 7.79 -18.02
C LYS A 220 -7.32 6.73 -18.63
N ALA A 221 -8.62 6.97 -18.68
CA ALA A 221 -9.58 6.10 -19.36
C ALA A 221 -9.23 5.90 -20.84
N ALA A 222 -8.66 6.89 -21.52
CA ALA A 222 -8.20 6.73 -22.90
C ALA A 222 -7.07 5.71 -23.00
N ASP A 223 -6.09 5.74 -22.07
CA ASP A 223 -5.01 4.74 -22.01
C ASP A 223 -5.56 3.34 -21.68
N PHE A 224 -6.58 3.26 -20.82
CA PHE A 224 -7.28 2.00 -20.54
C PHE A 224 -7.96 1.41 -21.77
N TYR A 225 -8.67 2.19 -22.57
CA TYR A 225 -9.31 1.69 -23.79
C TYR A 225 -8.29 1.20 -24.83
N LEU A 226 -7.18 1.91 -25.00
CA LEU A 226 -6.09 1.51 -25.88
C LEU A 226 -5.39 0.25 -25.34
N PHE A 227 -5.17 0.18 -24.03
CA PHE A 227 -4.63 -1.00 -23.36
C PHE A 227 -5.51 -2.25 -23.57
N LYS A 228 -6.84 -2.08 -23.49
CA LYS A 228 -7.80 -3.14 -23.77
C LYS A 228 -7.63 -3.67 -25.21
N GLN A 229 -7.53 -2.79 -26.21
CA GLN A 229 -7.32 -3.22 -27.61
C GLN A 229 -6.04 -4.06 -27.73
N VAL A 230 -4.94 -3.64 -27.10
CA VAL A 230 -3.69 -4.41 -27.12
C VAL A 230 -3.87 -5.77 -26.46
N THR A 231 -4.55 -5.84 -25.31
CA THR A 231 -4.78 -7.14 -24.61
C THR A 231 -5.67 -8.08 -25.43
N GLU A 232 -6.63 -7.55 -26.19
CA GLU A 232 -7.45 -8.34 -27.14
C GLU A 232 -6.61 -8.88 -28.30
N LEU A 233 -5.73 -8.07 -28.91
CA LEU A 233 -4.78 -8.53 -29.92
C LEU A 233 -3.84 -9.62 -29.37
N MET A 234 -3.37 -9.46 -28.13
CA MET A 234 -2.53 -10.46 -27.46
C MET A 234 -3.31 -11.76 -27.20
N LYS A 235 -4.57 -11.69 -26.77
CA LYS A 235 -5.46 -12.84 -26.57
C LYS A 235 -5.66 -13.63 -27.86
N ASN A 236 -5.81 -12.93 -28.98
CA ASN A 236 -5.94 -13.50 -30.33
C ASN A 236 -4.60 -13.93 -30.94
N LYS A 237 -3.50 -13.87 -30.16
CA LYS A 237 -2.14 -14.21 -30.60
C LYS A 237 -1.64 -13.37 -31.79
N ALA A 238 -2.24 -12.22 -32.09
CA ALA A 238 -1.81 -11.32 -33.16
C ALA A 238 -0.36 -10.83 -32.96
N HIS A 239 0.07 -10.60 -31.70
CA HIS A 239 1.44 -10.22 -31.35
C HIS A 239 2.52 -11.26 -31.73
N LEU A 240 2.13 -12.45 -32.19
CA LEU A 240 3.04 -13.48 -32.70
C LEU A 240 3.26 -13.36 -34.23
N LYS A 241 2.68 -12.34 -34.88
CA LYS A 241 2.86 -12.01 -36.28
C LYS A 241 3.37 -10.56 -36.40
N MET A 242 4.15 -10.25 -37.43
CA MET A 242 4.73 -8.92 -37.61
C MET A 242 3.67 -7.83 -37.84
N GLU A 243 2.58 -8.17 -38.53
CA GLU A 243 1.44 -7.27 -38.75
C GLU A 243 0.79 -6.88 -37.45
N GLY A 244 0.55 -7.85 -36.57
CA GLY A 244 -0.03 -7.57 -35.24
C GLY A 244 0.91 -6.81 -34.32
N ILE A 245 2.23 -7.00 -34.41
CA ILE A 245 3.20 -6.16 -33.69
C ILE A 245 3.11 -4.71 -34.18
N LYS A 246 3.05 -4.47 -35.50
CA LYS A 246 2.89 -3.13 -36.08
C LYS A 246 1.59 -2.47 -35.61
N GLU A 247 0.49 -3.21 -35.57
CA GLU A 247 -0.78 -2.71 -35.05
C GLU A 247 -0.68 -2.32 -33.58
N ILE A 248 -0.06 -3.16 -32.72
CA ILE A 248 0.19 -2.84 -31.31
C ILE A 248 1.08 -1.60 -31.17
N ILE A 249 2.08 -1.42 -32.03
CA ILE A 249 2.95 -0.23 -32.03
C ILE A 249 2.15 1.03 -32.37
N ASN A 250 1.25 0.96 -33.36
CA ASN A 250 0.37 2.08 -33.72
C ASN A 250 -0.51 2.49 -32.52
N ILE A 251 -1.07 1.51 -31.79
CA ILE A 251 -1.84 1.76 -30.56
C ILE A 251 -0.94 2.36 -29.48
N LYS A 252 0.24 1.76 -29.25
CA LYS A 252 1.20 2.22 -28.22
C LYS A 252 1.67 3.65 -28.47
N ALA A 253 1.79 4.08 -29.75
CA ALA A 253 2.17 5.44 -30.11
C ALA A 253 1.21 6.51 -29.55
N SER A 254 -0.07 6.14 -29.31
CA SER A 254 -1.11 7.01 -28.73
C SER A 254 -1.30 6.82 -27.22
N MET A 255 -0.55 5.93 -26.57
CA MET A 255 -0.65 5.63 -25.13
C MET A 255 0.44 6.33 -24.33
N ASN A 256 0.09 6.82 -23.16
CA ASN A 256 1.03 7.40 -22.18
C ASN A 256 2.01 8.43 -22.85
N LEU A 257 3.31 8.15 -22.78
CA LEU A 257 4.37 8.97 -23.39
C LEU A 257 4.71 8.58 -24.84
N GLY A 258 3.91 7.70 -25.46
CA GLY A 258 4.17 7.25 -26.84
C GLY A 258 5.27 6.19 -26.95
N LEU A 259 5.99 6.19 -28.08
CA LEU A 259 7.04 5.25 -28.39
C LEU A 259 8.39 5.69 -27.83
N SER A 260 9.23 4.72 -27.42
CA SER A 260 10.65 4.96 -27.16
C SER A 260 11.39 5.26 -28.44
N ASP A 261 12.57 5.89 -28.34
CA ASP A 261 13.38 6.22 -29.53
C ASP A 261 13.83 4.96 -30.28
N GLU A 262 14.09 3.87 -29.59
CA GLU A 262 14.37 2.55 -30.21
C GLU A 262 13.19 2.07 -31.07
N LEU A 263 11.95 2.19 -30.59
CA LEU A 263 10.77 1.81 -31.38
C LEU A 263 10.52 2.75 -32.55
N LYS A 264 10.75 4.07 -32.40
CA LYS A 264 10.64 5.03 -33.51
C LYS A 264 11.63 4.71 -34.60
N TYR A 265 12.87 4.36 -34.25
CA TYR A 265 13.92 4.01 -35.20
C TYR A 265 13.60 2.73 -35.97
N ASN A 266 13.12 1.68 -35.29
CA ASN A 266 12.87 0.39 -35.93
C ASN A 266 11.52 0.34 -36.69
N PHE A 267 10.57 1.24 -36.40
CA PHE A 267 9.22 1.27 -36.98
C PHE A 267 8.86 2.67 -37.49
N ILE A 268 9.63 3.13 -38.50
CA ILE A 268 9.51 4.48 -39.06
C ILE A 268 8.11 4.77 -39.63
N ASN A 269 7.42 3.77 -40.18
CA ASN A 269 6.08 3.89 -40.76
C ASN A 269 4.94 3.71 -39.73
N THR A 270 5.18 4.08 -38.47
CA THR A 270 4.14 4.01 -37.42
C THR A 270 3.10 5.09 -37.66
N VAL A 271 1.82 4.68 -37.73
CA VAL A 271 0.65 5.58 -37.76
C VAL A 271 -0.08 5.50 -36.45
N PRO A 272 0.05 6.51 -35.56
CA PRO A 272 -0.64 6.49 -34.27
C PRO A 272 -2.18 6.40 -34.46
N VAL A 273 -2.83 5.53 -33.69
CA VAL A 273 -4.30 5.47 -33.70
C VAL A 273 -4.89 6.72 -33.03
N GLN A 274 -6.13 7.07 -33.39
CA GLN A 274 -6.81 8.19 -32.75
C GLN A 274 -7.03 7.90 -31.26
N ARG A 275 -6.52 8.76 -30.38
CA ARG A 275 -6.71 8.65 -28.94
C ARG A 275 -8.18 8.94 -28.60
N PRO A 276 -8.88 8.07 -27.84
CA PRO A 276 -10.27 8.31 -27.39
C PRO A 276 -10.39 9.62 -26.60
N LYS A 277 -11.41 10.41 -26.91
CA LYS A 277 -11.75 11.60 -26.12
C LYS A 277 -12.67 11.17 -24.96
N ILE A 278 -12.23 11.40 -23.74
CA ILE A 278 -13.01 11.11 -22.54
C ILE A 278 -13.79 12.35 -22.13
N LYS A 279 -15.10 12.21 -22.04
CA LYS A 279 -16.00 13.24 -21.48
C LYS A 279 -16.66 12.65 -20.24
N THR A 280 -16.39 13.25 -19.09
CA THR A 280 -16.99 12.85 -17.81
C THR A 280 -18.11 13.85 -17.48
N THR A 281 -19.34 13.37 -17.42
CA THR A 281 -20.54 14.19 -17.17
C THR A 281 -21.04 14.08 -15.74
N ASP A 282 -20.67 13.01 -15.04
CA ASP A 282 -21.11 12.74 -13.66
C ASP A 282 -20.08 11.89 -12.91
N ILE A 283 -20.15 11.93 -11.57
CA ILE A 283 -19.41 11.06 -10.65
C ILE A 283 -20.43 10.12 -9.99
N PRO A 284 -20.44 8.84 -10.35
CA PRO A 284 -21.53 7.92 -10.01
C PRO A 284 -21.61 7.57 -8.51
N ASP A 285 -20.54 7.76 -7.77
CA ASP A 285 -20.46 7.39 -6.34
C ASP A 285 -19.41 8.24 -5.61
N SER A 286 -19.76 8.74 -4.42
CA SER A 286 -18.87 9.53 -3.57
C SER A 286 -17.60 8.78 -3.14
N ASN A 287 -17.61 7.44 -3.11
CA ASN A 287 -16.42 6.65 -2.87
C ASN A 287 -15.36 6.84 -3.95
N TRP A 288 -15.76 7.19 -5.20
CA TRP A 288 -14.79 7.53 -6.23
C TRP A 288 -13.98 8.78 -5.82
N ILE A 289 -14.66 9.83 -5.31
CA ILE A 289 -13.99 11.05 -4.82
C ILE A 289 -13.01 10.71 -3.68
N SER A 290 -13.45 9.85 -2.75
CA SER A 290 -12.62 9.41 -1.64
C SER A 290 -11.38 8.64 -2.12
N GLY A 291 -11.53 7.72 -3.08
CA GLY A 291 -10.42 7.03 -3.71
C GLY A 291 -9.45 7.98 -4.41
N PHE A 292 -9.99 8.90 -5.23
CA PHE A 292 -9.20 9.87 -5.97
C PHE A 292 -8.43 10.84 -5.04
N VAL A 293 -9.08 11.32 -3.97
CA VAL A 293 -8.42 12.15 -2.94
C VAL A 293 -7.40 11.35 -2.14
N SER A 294 -7.62 10.07 -1.91
CA SER A 294 -6.62 9.19 -1.26
C SER A 294 -5.32 9.08 -2.09
N GLY A 295 -5.40 9.12 -3.42
CA GLY A 295 -4.26 9.26 -4.32
C GLY A 295 -3.74 10.70 -4.38
N GLU A 296 -4.48 11.60 -4.97
CA GLU A 296 -4.06 12.91 -5.46
C GLU A 296 -4.34 14.08 -4.51
N GLY A 297 -5.22 13.89 -3.51
CA GLY A 297 -5.62 14.96 -2.60
C GLY A 297 -4.53 15.34 -1.61
N ASN A 298 -4.53 16.60 -1.17
CA ASN A 298 -3.65 17.11 -0.13
C ASN A 298 -4.44 17.92 0.90
N PHE A 299 -4.24 17.60 2.18
CA PHE A 299 -4.79 18.31 3.33
C PHE A 299 -3.71 19.23 3.90
N PHE A 300 -3.93 20.52 3.86
CA PHE A 300 -2.99 21.53 4.33
C PHE A 300 -3.52 22.32 5.52
N VAL A 301 -2.62 22.59 6.47
CA VAL A 301 -2.78 23.57 7.52
C VAL A 301 -1.79 24.71 7.24
N ASP A 302 -2.29 25.79 6.69
CA ASP A 302 -1.50 26.98 6.37
C ASP A 302 -1.48 27.94 7.57
N ILE A 303 -0.31 28.36 8.02
CA ILE A 303 -0.10 29.35 9.09
C ILE A 303 0.80 30.44 8.53
N PHE A 304 0.31 31.66 8.46
CA PHE A 304 1.04 32.81 7.93
C PHE A 304 0.90 34.01 8.84
N LYS A 305 1.86 34.93 8.77
CA LYS A 305 1.82 36.19 9.51
C LYS A 305 0.63 37.04 9.05
N SER A 306 -0.06 37.67 9.97
CA SER A 306 -1.22 38.52 9.69
C SER A 306 -1.30 39.67 10.70
N ASN A 307 -1.16 40.87 10.21
CA ASN A 307 -1.24 42.06 11.06
C ASN A 307 -2.68 42.37 11.52
N SER A 308 -3.68 41.80 10.86
CA SER A 308 -5.11 41.97 11.22
C SER A 308 -5.52 41.11 12.42
N ASN A 309 -4.74 40.10 12.78
CA ASN A 309 -5.05 39.21 13.90
C ASN A 309 -4.26 39.61 15.15
N LYS A 310 -4.94 39.67 16.32
CA LYS A 310 -4.34 40.04 17.61
C LYS A 310 -3.08 39.24 17.97
N ILE A 311 -3.04 37.96 17.59
CA ILE A 311 -1.89 37.05 17.85
C ILE A 311 -0.81 37.14 16.74
N GLY A 312 -0.96 38.02 15.74
CA GLY A 312 0.00 38.20 14.65
C GLY A 312 0.02 37.08 13.61
N PHE A 313 -0.88 36.06 13.70
CA PHE A 313 -0.94 34.92 12.79
C PHE A 313 -2.37 34.60 12.36
N GLN A 314 -2.51 34.07 11.15
CA GLN A 314 -3.76 33.52 10.61
C GLN A 314 -3.55 32.03 10.30
N VAL A 315 -4.55 31.21 10.65
CA VAL A 315 -4.61 29.79 10.29
C VAL A 315 -5.65 29.61 9.19
N LYS A 316 -5.31 28.87 8.15
CA LYS A 316 -6.24 28.41 7.10
C LYS A 316 -6.11 26.94 6.87
N LEU A 317 -7.24 26.27 6.73
CA LEU A 317 -7.32 24.88 6.25
C LEU A 317 -7.58 24.87 4.75
N ARG A 318 -6.99 23.90 4.06
CA ARG A 318 -7.17 23.77 2.62
C ARG A 318 -7.10 22.31 2.21
N LEU A 319 -8.16 21.82 1.52
CA LEU A 319 -8.09 20.64 0.68
C LEU A 319 -7.72 21.08 -0.73
N SER A 320 -6.78 20.38 -1.39
CA SER A 320 -6.46 20.63 -2.80
C SER A 320 -6.21 19.33 -3.57
N ILE A 321 -6.57 19.35 -4.86
CA ILE A 321 -6.30 18.30 -5.84
C ILE A 321 -5.70 18.99 -7.05
N THR A 322 -4.49 18.59 -7.47
CA THR A 322 -3.81 19.13 -8.64
C THR A 322 -3.83 18.11 -9.76
N GLN A 323 -4.27 18.51 -10.96
CA GLN A 323 -4.32 17.64 -12.14
C GLN A 323 -3.79 18.35 -13.38
N HIS A 324 -3.39 17.56 -14.36
CA HIS A 324 -3.00 18.08 -15.69
C HIS A 324 -4.18 18.82 -16.35
N SER A 325 -3.91 19.80 -17.20
CA SER A 325 -4.90 20.63 -17.89
C SER A 325 -5.95 19.82 -18.67
N ARG A 326 -5.60 18.64 -19.14
CA ARG A 326 -6.52 17.72 -19.83
C ARG A 326 -7.68 17.22 -18.95
N ASP A 327 -7.54 17.26 -17.62
CA ASP A 327 -8.55 16.83 -16.64
C ASP A 327 -9.22 18.02 -15.93
N LYS A 328 -9.12 19.25 -16.50
CA LYS A 328 -9.75 20.46 -15.97
C LYS A 328 -11.25 20.30 -15.79
N GLU A 329 -11.94 19.76 -16.81
CA GLU A 329 -13.40 19.55 -16.79
C GLU A 329 -13.84 18.65 -15.62
N LEU A 330 -13.03 17.63 -15.30
CA LEU A 330 -13.28 16.76 -14.12
C LEU A 330 -13.15 17.54 -12.81
N LEU A 331 -12.15 18.42 -12.67
CA LEU A 331 -12.03 19.27 -11.47
C LEU A 331 -13.21 20.25 -11.34
N GLU A 332 -13.70 20.81 -12.43
CA GLU A 332 -14.91 21.67 -12.47
C GLU A 332 -16.16 20.87 -12.10
N LEU A 333 -16.27 19.62 -12.55
CA LEU A 333 -17.34 18.72 -12.15
C LEU A 333 -17.32 18.42 -10.64
N ILE A 334 -16.14 18.21 -10.06
CA ILE A 334 -15.96 18.03 -8.60
C ILE A 334 -16.48 19.27 -7.85
N VAL A 335 -16.15 20.48 -8.30
CA VAL A 335 -16.69 21.73 -7.71
C VAL A 335 -18.22 21.73 -7.73
N LYS A 336 -18.81 21.37 -8.87
CA LYS A 336 -20.27 21.34 -9.06
C LYS A 336 -20.94 20.33 -8.12
N ILE A 337 -20.42 19.12 -8.04
CA ILE A 337 -21.00 18.03 -7.21
C ILE A 337 -20.86 18.35 -5.72
N LEU A 338 -19.69 18.81 -5.28
CA LEU A 338 -19.46 19.18 -3.88
C LEU A 338 -20.13 20.51 -3.51
N ALA A 339 -20.56 21.28 -4.49
CA ALA A 339 -21.03 22.66 -4.33
C ALA A 339 -20.06 23.49 -3.47
N ALA A 340 -18.76 23.22 -3.58
CA ALA A 340 -17.69 23.81 -2.76
C ALA A 340 -16.39 23.89 -3.54
N GLY A 341 -15.58 24.91 -3.23
CA GLY A 341 -14.27 25.07 -3.82
C GLY A 341 -14.26 25.85 -5.13
N ILE A 342 -13.07 25.98 -5.69
CA ILE A 342 -12.78 26.67 -6.96
C ILE A 342 -11.68 25.92 -7.69
N VAL A 343 -11.65 26.04 -9.01
CA VAL A 343 -10.55 25.56 -9.87
C VAL A 343 -9.72 26.76 -10.32
N ASN A 344 -8.41 26.69 -10.08
CA ASN A 344 -7.46 27.74 -10.49
C ASN A 344 -6.33 27.14 -11.34
N ILE A 345 -5.66 27.96 -12.13
CA ILE A 345 -4.42 27.62 -12.79
C ILE A 345 -3.35 27.40 -11.69
N HIS A 346 -2.65 26.28 -11.76
CA HIS A 346 -1.53 25.95 -10.86
C HIS A 346 -0.17 26.21 -11.57
N SER A 347 -0.08 25.79 -12.81
CA SER A 347 1.06 26.02 -13.70
C SER A 347 0.58 26.01 -15.16
N GLU A 348 1.49 26.17 -16.12
CA GLU A 348 1.17 26.19 -17.55
C GLU A 348 0.29 24.99 -17.98
N ASN A 349 0.60 23.79 -17.45
CA ASN A 349 -0.06 22.54 -17.84
C ASN A 349 -0.85 21.89 -16.67
N ALA A 350 -1.16 22.62 -15.61
CA ALA A 350 -1.86 22.06 -14.45
C ALA A 350 -2.91 23.01 -13.87
N PHE A 351 -4.02 22.42 -13.44
CA PHE A 351 -5.08 23.06 -12.68
C PHE A 351 -5.15 22.48 -11.27
N VAL A 352 -5.62 23.29 -10.34
CA VAL A 352 -5.83 22.88 -8.95
C VAL A 352 -7.24 23.19 -8.49
N PHE A 353 -7.95 22.18 -8.03
CA PHE A 353 -9.15 22.32 -7.22
C PHE A 353 -8.75 22.66 -5.78
N LYS A 354 -9.42 23.67 -5.16
CA LYS A 354 -9.15 24.09 -3.78
C LYS A 354 -10.45 24.39 -3.03
N VAL A 355 -10.55 23.86 -1.80
CA VAL A 355 -11.57 24.26 -0.82
C VAL A 355 -10.87 24.81 0.40
N SER A 356 -11.18 26.04 0.80
CA SER A 356 -10.55 26.71 1.97
C SER A 356 -11.54 27.46 2.87
N LYS A 357 -12.82 27.61 2.48
CA LYS A 357 -13.84 28.16 3.35
C LYS A 357 -14.15 27.19 4.47
N LEU A 358 -13.94 27.59 5.73
CA LEU A 358 -14.13 26.71 6.90
C LEU A 358 -15.57 26.15 6.96
N VAL A 359 -16.57 26.94 6.57
CA VAL A 359 -17.97 26.50 6.52
C VAL A 359 -18.16 25.34 5.52
N ASP A 360 -17.58 25.44 4.31
CA ASP A 360 -17.65 24.37 3.30
C ASP A 360 -16.88 23.14 3.74
N LEU A 361 -15.71 23.32 4.37
CA LEU A 361 -14.93 22.22 4.92
C LEU A 361 -15.73 21.45 5.98
N ASN A 362 -16.34 22.14 6.93
CA ASN A 362 -17.09 21.52 8.02
C ASN A 362 -18.44 20.91 7.58
N LYS A 363 -19.16 21.56 6.66
CA LYS A 363 -20.51 21.11 6.29
C LYS A 363 -20.53 20.13 5.12
N LYS A 364 -19.48 20.10 4.27
CA LYS A 364 -19.48 19.30 3.04
C LYS A 364 -18.32 18.34 2.95
N ILE A 365 -17.07 18.81 3.18
CA ILE A 365 -15.88 18.03 2.93
C ILE A 365 -15.61 17.01 4.04
N ILE A 366 -15.63 17.44 5.30
CA ILE A 366 -15.38 16.55 6.44
C ILE A 366 -16.46 15.46 6.52
N PRO A 367 -17.78 15.77 6.46
CA PRO A 367 -18.82 14.74 6.48
C PRO A 367 -18.75 13.77 5.29
N LEU A 368 -18.36 14.24 4.11
CA LEU A 368 -18.17 13.38 2.95
C LEU A 368 -17.14 12.27 3.23
N PHE A 369 -15.97 12.64 3.80
CA PHE A 369 -14.90 11.68 4.07
C PHE A 369 -15.07 10.91 5.40
N GLU A 370 -15.94 11.34 6.29
CA GLU A 370 -16.41 10.52 7.41
C GLU A 370 -17.31 9.39 6.93
N GLN A 371 -18.20 9.64 5.97
CA GLN A 371 -19.07 8.63 5.36
C GLN A 371 -18.33 7.74 4.36
N ASN A 372 -17.40 8.31 3.59
CA ASN A 372 -16.58 7.63 2.58
C ASN A 372 -15.10 7.79 2.96
N PRO A 373 -14.53 6.89 3.78
CA PRO A 373 -13.23 7.13 4.41
C PRO A 373 -12.05 7.21 3.43
N ILE A 374 -11.19 8.21 3.63
CA ILE A 374 -9.85 8.28 3.07
C ILE A 374 -9.04 7.06 3.55
N ARG A 375 -8.24 6.48 2.69
CA ARG A 375 -7.42 5.30 2.98
C ARG A 375 -5.93 5.61 2.81
N GLY A 376 -5.10 4.65 3.28
CA GLY A 376 -3.66 4.81 3.26
C GLY A 376 -3.17 5.79 4.33
N VAL A 377 -1.93 6.21 4.20
CA VAL A 377 -1.29 7.13 5.14
C VAL A 377 -1.96 8.51 5.14
N LYS A 378 -2.56 8.91 4.02
CA LYS A 378 -3.28 10.19 3.89
C LYS A 378 -4.49 10.29 4.84
N GLN A 379 -5.03 9.16 5.31
CA GLN A 379 -6.04 9.13 6.36
C GLN A 379 -5.57 9.83 7.64
N LEU A 380 -4.30 9.68 8.00
CA LEU A 380 -3.74 10.34 9.18
C LEU A 380 -3.69 11.87 9.01
N ASP A 381 -3.38 12.34 7.80
CA ASP A 381 -3.38 13.77 7.50
C ASP A 381 -4.79 14.35 7.50
N PHE A 382 -5.78 13.56 7.06
CA PHE A 382 -7.20 13.94 7.16
C PHE A 382 -7.67 14.03 8.62
N LEU A 383 -7.27 13.09 9.48
CA LEU A 383 -7.63 13.15 10.92
C LEU A 383 -7.00 14.36 11.60
N ASP A 384 -5.73 14.64 11.36
CA ASP A 384 -5.05 15.85 11.86
C ASP A 384 -5.73 17.14 11.34
N PHE A 385 -6.17 17.14 10.08
CA PHE A 385 -6.92 18.24 9.48
C PHE A 385 -8.28 18.46 10.18
N CYS A 386 -9.02 17.40 10.50
CA CYS A 386 -10.28 17.46 11.25
C CYS A 386 -10.05 17.99 12.68
N GLU A 387 -8.97 17.59 13.34
CA GLU A 387 -8.62 18.11 14.67
C GLU A 387 -8.38 19.63 14.63
N VAL A 388 -7.64 20.12 13.63
CA VAL A 388 -7.43 21.57 13.46
C VAL A 388 -8.76 22.27 13.12
N ALA A 389 -9.61 21.68 12.29
CA ALA A 389 -10.94 22.25 11.99
C ALA A 389 -11.79 22.42 13.26
N LYS A 390 -11.76 21.44 14.17
CA LYS A 390 -12.41 21.52 15.47
C LYS A 390 -11.88 22.67 16.33
N LEU A 391 -10.53 22.77 16.45
CA LEU A 391 -9.90 23.87 17.17
C LEU A 391 -10.25 25.24 16.60
N MET A 392 -10.39 25.34 15.28
CA MET A 392 -10.81 26.57 14.60
C MET A 392 -12.28 26.91 14.89
N ASN A 393 -13.17 25.92 14.94
CA ASN A 393 -14.58 26.12 15.28
C ASN A 393 -14.76 26.57 16.74
N GLU A 394 -13.89 26.10 17.65
CA GLU A 394 -13.84 26.51 19.06
C GLU A 394 -13.16 27.89 19.25
N GLY A 395 -12.69 28.54 18.19
CA GLY A 395 -11.97 29.83 18.27
C GLY A 395 -10.56 29.71 18.84
N LYS A 396 -10.07 28.52 19.18
CA LYS A 396 -8.75 28.30 19.79
C LYS A 396 -7.60 28.74 18.90
N HIS A 397 -7.78 28.77 17.57
CA HIS A 397 -6.77 29.29 16.62
C HIS A 397 -6.50 30.81 16.79
N LEU A 398 -7.28 31.52 17.61
CA LEU A 398 -7.13 32.93 17.92
C LEU A 398 -6.38 33.16 19.25
N THR A 399 -5.93 32.10 19.94
CA THR A 399 -5.13 32.14 21.16
C THR A 399 -3.71 31.65 20.89
N ILE A 400 -2.73 32.03 21.71
CA ILE A 400 -1.33 31.61 21.56
C ILE A 400 -1.21 30.11 21.79
N GLU A 401 -1.86 29.59 22.84
CA GLU A 401 -1.82 28.18 23.21
C GLU A 401 -2.44 27.30 22.10
N GLY A 402 -3.58 27.74 21.55
CA GLY A 402 -4.24 27.04 20.46
C GLY A 402 -3.44 27.09 19.16
N LEU A 403 -2.78 28.21 18.85
CA LEU A 403 -1.86 28.32 17.72
C LEU A 403 -0.68 27.36 17.85
N ASP A 404 -0.08 27.22 19.05
CA ASP A 404 1.05 26.32 19.27
C ASP A 404 0.63 24.85 19.20
N LEU A 405 -0.59 24.52 19.64
CA LEU A 405 -1.16 23.20 19.44
C LEU A 405 -1.31 22.90 17.92
N ILE A 406 -1.88 23.85 17.15
CA ILE A 406 -2.02 23.71 15.69
C ILE A 406 -0.65 23.57 15.00
N ARG A 407 0.37 24.32 15.43
CA ARG A 407 1.75 24.17 14.95
C ARG A 407 2.29 22.77 15.20
N THR A 408 1.97 22.19 16.35
CA THR A 408 2.40 20.82 16.73
C THR A 408 1.73 19.78 15.85
N ILE A 409 0.42 19.93 15.58
CA ILE A 409 -0.32 19.04 14.65
C ILE A 409 0.27 19.18 13.24
N LYS A 410 0.43 20.40 12.72
CA LYS A 410 1.01 20.65 11.40
C LYS A 410 2.38 19.99 11.19
N LYS A 411 3.25 19.97 12.20
CA LYS A 411 4.57 19.32 12.16
C LYS A 411 4.50 17.81 11.97
N LYS A 412 3.34 17.20 12.23
CA LYS A 412 3.11 15.75 12.04
C LYS A 412 2.46 15.42 10.69
N MET A 413 2.06 16.42 9.91
CA MET A 413 1.32 16.22 8.66
C MET A 413 2.23 16.12 7.43
N ASN A 414 1.74 15.47 6.40
CA ASN A 414 2.37 15.35 5.08
C ASN A 414 3.82 14.82 5.15
N SER A 415 4.75 15.41 4.40
CA SER A 415 6.16 14.99 4.35
C SER A 415 6.85 15.06 5.73
N CYS A 416 6.48 16.02 6.58
CA CYS A 416 7.07 16.18 7.90
C CYS A 416 6.85 14.98 8.83
N ARG A 417 5.74 14.24 8.66
CA ARG A 417 5.44 13.01 9.41
C ARG A 417 6.55 11.97 9.31
N TRP A 418 7.24 11.90 8.17
CA TRP A 418 8.24 10.89 7.87
C TRP A 418 9.68 11.34 8.15
N GLU A 419 9.95 12.62 8.12
CA GLU A 419 11.25 13.16 8.48
C GLU A 419 11.57 12.94 9.97
N ILE A 420 10.57 12.97 10.83
CA ILE A 420 10.73 12.75 12.28
C ILE A 420 11.17 11.31 12.54
N THR A 421 10.57 10.32 11.85
CA THR A 421 10.91 8.90 11.99
C THR A 421 12.27 8.56 11.40
N SER A 422 12.66 9.16 10.26
CA SER A 422 13.95 8.92 9.61
C SER A 422 15.13 9.54 10.36
N LYS A 423 14.96 10.69 11.02
CA LYS A 423 15.99 11.31 11.87
C LYS A 423 16.24 10.52 13.16
N GLY A 424 15.21 9.86 13.71
CA GLY A 424 15.33 8.96 14.86
C GLY A 424 16.18 7.73 14.58
N THR A 425 16.09 7.17 13.37
CA THR A 425 16.87 6.00 12.93
C THR A 425 18.30 6.33 12.53
N LYS A 426 18.57 7.52 11.98
CA LYS A 426 19.94 7.95 11.63
C LYS A 426 20.81 8.30 12.85
N LYS A 427 20.24 8.81 13.95
CA LYS A 427 21.01 9.07 15.18
C LYS A 427 21.52 7.81 15.88
N LYS A 428 20.87 6.64 15.68
CA LYS A 428 21.35 5.36 16.22
C LYS A 428 22.48 4.71 15.42
N LYS A 429 22.70 5.11 14.14
CA LYS A 429 23.80 4.57 13.30
C LYS A 429 25.13 5.35 13.42
N LYS A 430 25.18 6.48 14.12
CA LYS A 430 26.42 7.29 14.32
C LYS A 430 27.08 7.09 15.71
N LYS A 431 26.66 6.11 16.49
CA LYS A 431 27.24 5.76 17.80
C LYS A 431 27.59 4.26 17.86
N ILE A 432 28.34 3.79 16.87
CA ILE A 432 29.12 2.54 16.96
C ILE A 432 30.45 2.80 16.24
#